data_5117ec6219887df983998049f9ec9b1b
#
_entry.id   5117ec6219887df983998049f9ec9b1b
#
_cell.length_a   1.000
_cell.length_b   1.000
_cell.length_c   1.000
_cell.angle_alpha   90.00
_cell.angle_beta   90.00
_cell.angle_gamma   90.00
#
_symmetry.space_group_name_H-M   'P 1'
#
loop_
_entity.id
_entity.type
_entity.pdbx_description
1 polymer ?
#
loop_
_entity_poly.entity_id
_entity_poly.type
_entity_poly.pdbx_seq_one_letter_code
_entity_poly.pdbx_strand_id
1 'polypeptide(L)'
;MKPVRVGVLGLGTVGGGTLNVLKRNAEEIARRAGREIIVTHASARNLSRSRICDTQGISLTSDPFEIVNHPDIDVVVELIGGYDLAKQLVLTAIANGKHVVTANKALIALHGNEVFAEASKKGVMVLFEAAVAGGIPIIKAIREGLAGNRIEWLAGIINGTGNYILTEMRDKGRDFADVLAEAQALGYAEADPTFDVEGIDAGHKLTILASIAFGIPLQFDKVFTEGITQITRLDVEYAEALGYRIKNLGIARKTEQGIELRVHPTLIPKRRLIANVDGVMNAVLVCGDAVGPTLYYGAGAGAEPTASAVVADLVDVVRAMTSDPENRVPHLAFQANAIADIPILPADSIKTAYYLRLTAEDKPGVLADVTRILASHGISIEALIQKEPPKGETSVPIIMLTQQTLEKEMNAAIADIEALATVSGKVARIRLETLG
;
A
#
# COMPACT_ATOMS: atom_id res chain seq x y z
N MET A 1 -25.74 -28.63 -7.15
CA MET A 1 -24.27 -28.90 -7.08
C MET A 1 -23.89 -29.09 -5.60
N LYS A 2 -22.82 -29.84 -5.29
CA LYS A 2 -22.36 -29.93 -3.91
C LYS A 2 -21.87 -28.55 -3.43
N PRO A 3 -22.12 -28.17 -2.16
CA PRO A 3 -21.53 -26.98 -1.56
C PRO A 3 -20.00 -27.00 -1.63
N VAL A 4 -19.38 -25.81 -1.74
CA VAL A 4 -17.93 -25.67 -1.61
C VAL A 4 -17.57 -25.55 -0.13
N ARG A 5 -16.67 -26.40 0.34
CA ARG A 5 -16.25 -26.47 1.74
C ARG A 5 -14.99 -25.64 1.95
N VAL A 6 -15.06 -24.72 2.89
CA VAL A 6 -14.02 -23.75 3.19
C VAL A 6 -13.43 -24.02 4.57
N GLY A 7 -12.11 -24.01 4.63
CA GLY A 7 -11.35 -23.97 5.87
C GLY A 7 -10.74 -22.60 6.09
N VAL A 8 -10.97 -21.99 7.26
CA VAL A 8 -10.47 -20.64 7.59
C VAL A 8 -9.31 -20.73 8.56
N LEU A 9 -8.17 -20.20 8.19
CA LEU A 9 -6.98 -20.08 9.03
C LEU A 9 -6.97 -18.71 9.69
N GLY A 10 -7.30 -18.65 10.97
CA GLY A 10 -7.34 -17.41 11.75
C GLY A 10 -8.74 -16.82 11.90
N LEU A 11 -9.25 -16.80 13.13
CA LEU A 11 -10.53 -16.19 13.52
C LEU A 11 -10.30 -14.88 14.30
N GLY A 12 -9.42 -14.03 13.78
CA GLY A 12 -9.22 -12.67 14.22
C GLY A 12 -10.29 -11.72 13.66
N THR A 13 -9.96 -10.43 13.56
CA THR A 13 -10.85 -9.38 13.05
C THR A 13 -11.38 -9.70 11.64
N VAL A 14 -10.50 -10.03 10.72
CA VAL A 14 -10.87 -10.32 9.32
C VAL A 14 -11.58 -11.67 9.20
N GLY A 15 -11.08 -12.70 9.87
CA GLY A 15 -11.72 -14.04 9.85
C GLY A 15 -13.13 -14.01 10.43
N GLY A 16 -13.33 -13.34 11.57
CA GLY A 16 -14.66 -13.15 12.15
C GLY A 16 -15.58 -12.33 11.24
N GLY A 17 -15.07 -11.26 10.64
CA GLY A 17 -15.80 -10.48 9.63
C GLY A 17 -16.20 -11.33 8.42
N THR A 18 -15.32 -12.21 7.94
CA THR A 18 -15.58 -13.10 6.81
C THR A 18 -16.72 -14.07 7.13
N LEU A 19 -16.72 -14.69 8.31
CA LEU A 19 -17.82 -15.56 8.74
C LEU A 19 -19.15 -14.80 8.82
N ASN A 20 -19.14 -13.57 9.37
CA ASN A 20 -20.33 -12.76 9.49
C ASN A 20 -20.91 -12.39 8.12
N VAL A 21 -20.08 -11.96 7.17
CA VAL A 21 -20.51 -11.62 5.81
C VAL A 21 -21.03 -12.85 5.07
N LEU A 22 -20.35 -13.99 5.14
CA LEU A 22 -20.79 -15.25 4.54
C LEU A 22 -22.13 -15.70 5.09
N LYS A 23 -22.34 -15.63 6.42
CA LYS A 23 -23.60 -16.03 7.05
C LYS A 23 -24.74 -15.06 6.71
N ARG A 24 -24.51 -13.74 6.82
CA ARG A 24 -25.53 -12.72 6.59
C ARG A 24 -26.01 -12.68 5.14
N ASN A 25 -25.11 -12.87 4.19
CA ASN A 25 -25.37 -12.74 2.77
C ASN A 25 -25.37 -14.09 2.03
N ALA A 26 -25.55 -15.22 2.74
CA ALA A 26 -25.40 -16.57 2.21
C ALA A 26 -26.20 -16.82 0.93
N GLU A 27 -27.47 -16.41 0.90
CA GLU A 27 -28.35 -16.58 -0.25
C GLU A 27 -27.84 -15.80 -1.49
N GLU A 28 -27.51 -14.51 -1.31
CA GLU A 28 -27.02 -13.67 -2.39
C GLU A 28 -25.66 -14.15 -2.92
N ILE A 29 -24.77 -14.60 -2.02
CA ILE A 29 -23.48 -15.18 -2.39
C ILE A 29 -23.67 -16.46 -3.18
N ALA A 30 -24.55 -17.36 -2.75
CA ALA A 30 -24.85 -18.60 -3.46
C ALA A 30 -25.43 -18.34 -4.86
N ARG A 31 -26.31 -17.36 -5.00
CA ARG A 31 -26.86 -16.93 -6.30
C ARG A 31 -25.79 -16.43 -7.24
N ARG A 32 -24.79 -15.70 -6.74
CA ARG A 32 -23.65 -15.18 -7.51
C ARG A 32 -22.60 -16.24 -7.83
N ALA A 33 -22.33 -17.12 -6.89
CA ALA A 33 -21.34 -18.19 -7.02
C ALA A 33 -21.87 -19.40 -7.84
N GLY A 34 -23.19 -19.56 -7.92
CA GLY A 34 -23.85 -20.73 -8.54
C GLY A 34 -23.97 -21.95 -7.63
N ARG A 35 -23.45 -21.88 -6.39
CA ARG A 35 -23.57 -22.91 -5.33
C ARG A 35 -23.26 -22.33 -3.96
N GLU A 36 -23.63 -23.05 -2.93
CA GLU A 36 -23.36 -22.66 -1.55
C GLU A 36 -21.86 -22.70 -1.22
N ILE A 37 -21.42 -21.75 -0.38
CA ILE A 37 -20.08 -21.69 0.21
C ILE A 37 -20.25 -21.90 1.72
N ILE A 38 -19.68 -22.97 2.25
CA ILE A 38 -19.86 -23.37 3.66
C ILE A 38 -18.51 -23.45 4.37
N VAL A 39 -18.34 -22.66 5.43
CA VAL A 39 -17.19 -22.81 6.33
C VAL A 39 -17.43 -24.00 7.23
N THR A 40 -16.62 -25.05 7.09
CA THR A 40 -16.72 -26.28 7.87
C THR A 40 -15.68 -26.38 8.97
N HIS A 41 -14.51 -25.76 8.79
CA HIS A 41 -13.40 -25.81 9.72
C HIS A 41 -12.79 -24.41 9.87
N ALA A 42 -12.31 -24.13 11.08
CA ALA A 42 -11.53 -22.90 11.31
C ALA A 42 -10.46 -23.11 12.38
N SER A 43 -9.33 -22.43 12.25
CA SER A 43 -8.28 -22.47 13.25
C SER A 43 -8.15 -21.16 14.03
N ALA A 44 -7.80 -21.28 15.30
CA ALA A 44 -7.47 -20.14 16.15
C ALA A 44 -6.53 -20.54 17.28
N ARG A 45 -5.53 -19.72 17.59
CA ARG A 45 -4.56 -19.98 18.69
C ARG A 45 -5.21 -20.19 20.05
N ASN A 46 -6.28 -19.46 20.35
CA ASN A 46 -7.04 -19.60 21.59
C ASN A 46 -8.50 -19.90 21.27
N LEU A 47 -8.95 -21.13 21.52
CA LEU A 47 -10.30 -21.59 21.20
C LEU A 47 -11.36 -21.03 22.16
N SER A 48 -11.00 -20.67 23.38
CA SER A 48 -11.91 -20.13 24.40
C SER A 48 -12.14 -18.61 24.31
N ARG A 49 -11.38 -17.90 23.49
CA ARG A 49 -11.52 -16.43 23.32
C ARG A 49 -12.88 -16.10 22.70
N SER A 50 -13.60 -15.11 23.27
CA SER A 50 -14.80 -14.54 22.65
C SER A 50 -14.48 -13.97 21.26
N ARG A 51 -15.37 -14.19 20.30
CA ARG A 51 -15.23 -13.78 18.90
C ARG A 51 -16.37 -12.87 18.47
N ILE A 52 -16.12 -12.10 17.44
CA ILE A 52 -17.13 -11.21 16.82
C ILE A 52 -18.09 -11.99 15.91
N CYS A 53 -17.85 -13.27 15.68
CA CYS A 53 -18.63 -14.16 14.81
C CYS A 53 -19.17 -15.37 15.57
N ASP A 54 -20.29 -15.93 15.06
CA ASP A 54 -20.81 -17.21 15.49
C ASP A 54 -20.04 -18.35 14.82
N THR A 55 -19.61 -19.31 15.62
CA THR A 55 -18.87 -20.50 15.17
C THR A 55 -19.66 -21.80 15.31
N GLN A 56 -20.98 -21.73 15.57
CA GLN A 56 -21.83 -22.91 15.66
C GLN A 56 -21.81 -23.72 14.36
N GLY A 57 -21.56 -25.02 14.46
CA GLY A 57 -21.48 -25.92 13.30
C GLY A 57 -20.12 -25.91 12.59
N ILE A 58 -19.15 -25.15 13.08
CA ILE A 58 -17.77 -25.10 12.55
C ILE A 58 -16.86 -25.92 13.48
N SER A 59 -16.10 -26.84 12.91
CA SER A 59 -15.06 -27.56 13.65
C SER A 59 -13.88 -26.64 13.93
N LEU A 60 -13.60 -26.36 15.21
CA LEU A 60 -12.53 -25.48 15.63
C LEU A 60 -11.29 -26.28 16.04
N THR A 61 -10.12 -25.88 15.57
CA THR A 61 -8.83 -26.46 15.97
C THR A 61 -7.80 -25.37 16.31
N SER A 62 -6.86 -25.73 17.18
CA SER A 62 -5.67 -24.90 17.42
C SER A 62 -4.52 -25.20 16.44
N ASP A 63 -4.58 -26.33 15.74
CA ASP A 63 -3.59 -26.71 14.72
C ASP A 63 -4.09 -26.37 13.30
N PRO A 64 -3.55 -25.33 12.66
CA PRO A 64 -3.95 -24.97 11.32
C PRO A 64 -3.58 -26.03 10.25
N PHE A 65 -2.63 -26.94 10.54
CA PHE A 65 -2.27 -28.02 9.61
C PHE A 65 -3.37 -29.06 9.46
N GLU A 66 -4.21 -29.27 10.46
CA GLU A 66 -5.38 -30.13 10.32
C GLU A 66 -6.29 -29.66 9.19
N ILE A 67 -6.44 -28.34 9.02
CA ILE A 67 -7.30 -27.73 7.99
C ILE A 67 -6.71 -27.91 6.59
N VAL A 68 -5.44 -27.56 6.41
CA VAL A 68 -4.80 -27.64 5.09
C VAL A 68 -4.61 -29.09 4.61
N ASN A 69 -4.59 -30.04 5.54
CA ASN A 69 -4.52 -31.47 5.24
C ASN A 69 -5.90 -32.17 5.19
N HIS A 70 -6.97 -31.48 5.55
CA HIS A 70 -8.29 -32.12 5.62
C HIS A 70 -8.83 -32.47 4.21
N PRO A 71 -9.19 -33.73 3.93
CA PRO A 71 -9.54 -34.18 2.57
C PRO A 71 -10.79 -33.52 2.00
N ASP A 72 -11.74 -33.11 2.86
CA ASP A 72 -13.03 -32.57 2.47
C ASP A 72 -13.04 -31.03 2.27
N ILE A 73 -11.92 -30.35 2.46
CA ILE A 73 -11.82 -28.90 2.24
C ILE A 73 -11.38 -28.62 0.81
N ASP A 74 -12.18 -27.82 0.11
CA ASP A 74 -11.91 -27.41 -1.27
C ASP A 74 -11.07 -26.13 -1.35
N VAL A 75 -11.31 -25.18 -0.44
CA VAL A 75 -10.68 -23.85 -0.41
C VAL A 75 -10.16 -23.53 0.98
N VAL A 76 -8.94 -23.07 1.07
CA VAL A 76 -8.33 -22.53 2.30
C VAL A 76 -8.31 -21.02 2.25
N VAL A 77 -8.82 -20.37 3.31
CA VAL A 77 -8.78 -18.92 3.48
C VAL A 77 -7.73 -18.60 4.57
N GLU A 78 -6.61 -17.98 4.16
CA GLU A 78 -5.49 -17.65 5.06
C GLU A 78 -5.65 -16.19 5.55
N LEU A 79 -5.86 -16.04 6.87
CA LEU A 79 -6.08 -14.78 7.58
C LEU A 79 -5.28 -14.69 8.89
N ILE A 80 -4.16 -15.44 8.98
CA ILE A 80 -3.33 -15.47 10.19
C ILE A 80 -2.40 -14.26 10.24
N GLY A 81 -1.91 -13.83 9.09
CA GLY A 81 -0.84 -12.84 8.99
C GLY A 81 0.56 -13.41 9.25
N GLY A 82 1.58 -12.55 9.20
CA GLY A 82 2.98 -12.98 9.20
C GLY A 82 3.36 -13.69 7.89
N TYR A 83 4.54 -14.31 7.81
CA TYR A 83 4.98 -14.93 6.55
C TYR A 83 5.48 -16.35 6.71
N ASP A 84 6.22 -16.73 7.75
CA ASP A 84 6.83 -18.07 7.84
C ASP A 84 5.78 -19.19 7.94
N LEU A 85 4.91 -19.12 8.95
CA LEU A 85 3.85 -20.11 9.13
C LEU A 85 2.81 -20.03 8.01
N ALA A 86 2.43 -18.82 7.60
CA ALA A 86 1.47 -18.62 6.53
C ALA A 86 1.97 -19.21 5.21
N LYS A 87 3.26 -19.03 4.87
CA LYS A 87 3.89 -19.64 3.70
C LYS A 87 3.79 -21.16 3.72
N GLN A 88 4.18 -21.79 4.84
CA GLN A 88 4.13 -23.23 4.98
C GLN A 88 2.69 -23.77 4.79
N LEU A 89 1.71 -23.14 5.40
CA LEU A 89 0.31 -23.52 5.31
C LEU A 89 -0.24 -23.37 3.88
N VAL A 90 0.06 -22.25 3.23
CA VAL A 90 -0.40 -22.00 1.86
C VAL A 90 0.24 -22.99 0.87
N LEU A 91 1.54 -23.23 0.96
CA LEU A 91 2.21 -24.24 0.11
C LEU A 91 1.69 -25.65 0.37
N THR A 92 1.39 -26.00 1.63
CA THR A 92 0.79 -27.30 1.98
C THR A 92 -0.62 -27.43 1.40
N ALA A 93 -1.45 -26.38 1.49
CA ALA A 93 -2.78 -26.36 0.88
C ALA A 93 -2.70 -26.56 -0.64
N ILE A 94 -1.80 -25.85 -1.32
CA ILE A 94 -1.53 -25.99 -2.76
C ILE A 94 -1.09 -27.41 -3.10
N ALA A 95 -0.12 -27.98 -2.36
CA ALA A 95 0.35 -29.34 -2.55
C ALA A 95 -0.78 -30.38 -2.46
N ASN A 96 -1.75 -30.14 -1.59
CA ASN A 96 -2.96 -30.96 -1.40
C ASN A 96 -4.10 -30.64 -2.42
N GLY A 97 -3.82 -29.82 -3.45
CA GLY A 97 -4.77 -29.51 -4.50
C GLY A 97 -5.88 -28.56 -4.08
N LYS A 98 -5.72 -27.80 -3.00
CA LYS A 98 -6.72 -26.84 -2.51
C LYS A 98 -6.47 -25.45 -3.11
N HIS A 99 -7.56 -24.77 -3.47
CA HIS A 99 -7.51 -23.35 -3.81
C HIS A 99 -7.24 -22.51 -2.54
N VAL A 100 -6.64 -21.35 -2.72
CA VAL A 100 -6.28 -20.46 -1.60
C VAL A 100 -6.84 -19.06 -1.83
N VAL A 101 -7.38 -18.46 -0.78
CA VAL A 101 -7.70 -17.03 -0.70
C VAL A 101 -6.92 -16.46 0.48
N THR A 102 -6.21 -15.34 0.29
CA THR A 102 -5.40 -14.75 1.37
C THR A 102 -5.54 -13.23 1.43
N ALA A 103 -5.50 -12.67 2.63
CA ALA A 103 -5.39 -11.24 2.89
C ALA A 103 -3.94 -10.81 3.22
N ASN A 104 -2.99 -11.71 3.10
CA ASN A 104 -1.63 -11.54 3.61
C ASN A 104 -0.70 -10.88 2.58
N LYS A 105 -0.65 -9.55 2.64
CA LYS A 105 0.21 -8.74 1.77
C LYS A 105 1.69 -9.09 1.86
N ALA A 106 2.18 -9.37 3.07
CA ALA A 106 3.59 -9.69 3.30
C ALA A 106 3.96 -11.04 2.66
N LEU A 107 3.11 -12.05 2.82
CA LEU A 107 3.28 -13.34 2.15
C LEU A 107 3.36 -13.18 0.63
N ILE A 108 2.44 -12.42 0.03
CA ILE A 108 2.40 -12.23 -1.43
C ILE A 108 3.60 -11.39 -1.89
N ALA A 109 3.91 -10.27 -1.24
CA ALA A 109 5.01 -9.40 -1.65
C ALA A 109 6.38 -10.09 -1.60
N LEU A 110 6.61 -10.94 -0.58
CA LEU A 110 7.91 -11.59 -0.34
C LEU A 110 8.03 -12.98 -0.98
N HIS A 111 6.94 -13.73 -1.05
CA HIS A 111 6.95 -15.14 -1.46
C HIS A 111 5.96 -15.47 -2.59
N GLY A 112 5.26 -14.46 -3.12
CA GLY A 112 4.21 -14.67 -4.14
C GLY A 112 4.73 -15.32 -5.40
N ASN A 113 5.95 -15.01 -5.85
CA ASN A 113 6.54 -15.66 -7.04
C ASN A 113 6.60 -17.19 -6.87
N GLU A 114 7.03 -17.70 -5.71
CA GLU A 114 7.08 -19.13 -5.40
C GLU A 114 5.66 -19.70 -5.25
N VAL A 115 4.79 -19.01 -4.52
CA VAL A 115 3.41 -19.43 -4.27
C VAL A 115 2.64 -19.60 -5.59
N PHE A 116 2.76 -18.64 -6.51
CA PHE A 116 2.08 -18.70 -7.81
C PHE A 116 2.66 -19.75 -8.73
N ALA A 117 3.99 -19.97 -8.70
CA ALA A 117 4.61 -21.04 -9.45
C ALA A 117 4.11 -22.42 -9.01
N GLU A 118 4.02 -22.68 -7.70
CA GLU A 118 3.50 -23.94 -7.18
C GLU A 118 1.99 -24.10 -7.42
N ALA A 119 1.21 -23.01 -7.31
CA ALA A 119 -0.21 -23.01 -7.62
C ALA A 119 -0.46 -23.36 -9.10
N SER A 120 0.31 -22.78 -10.00
CA SER A 120 0.22 -23.05 -11.43
C SER A 120 0.56 -24.51 -11.76
N LYS A 121 1.62 -25.10 -11.17
CA LYS A 121 1.97 -26.52 -11.33
C LYS A 121 0.86 -27.46 -10.88
N LYS A 122 0.12 -27.08 -9.85
CA LYS A 122 -0.99 -27.88 -9.28
C LYS A 122 -2.34 -27.59 -9.92
N GLY A 123 -2.43 -26.58 -10.79
CA GLY A 123 -3.70 -26.15 -11.40
C GLY A 123 -4.70 -25.58 -10.39
N VAL A 124 -4.21 -25.00 -9.27
CA VAL A 124 -5.05 -24.36 -8.25
C VAL A 124 -4.94 -22.84 -8.31
N MET A 125 -5.94 -22.16 -7.80
CA MET A 125 -5.98 -20.69 -7.74
C MET A 125 -5.48 -20.18 -6.39
N VAL A 126 -4.77 -19.05 -6.42
CA VAL A 126 -4.43 -18.24 -5.25
C VAL A 126 -4.94 -16.84 -5.51
N LEU A 127 -5.96 -16.41 -4.78
CA LEU A 127 -6.54 -15.08 -4.90
C LEU A 127 -6.25 -14.25 -3.65
N PHE A 128 -6.06 -12.95 -3.83
CA PHE A 128 -5.50 -12.08 -2.77
C PHE A 128 -6.02 -10.63 -2.81
N GLU A 129 -7.28 -10.43 -3.26
CA GLU A 129 -7.89 -9.09 -3.31
C GLU A 129 -7.79 -8.34 -1.97
N ALA A 130 -8.02 -9.07 -0.87
CA ALA A 130 -7.94 -8.52 0.48
C ALA A 130 -6.52 -8.10 0.93
N ALA A 131 -5.49 -8.44 0.19
CA ALA A 131 -4.10 -8.10 0.52
C ALA A 131 -3.78 -6.62 0.28
N VAL A 132 -4.53 -5.92 -0.58
CA VAL A 132 -4.29 -4.51 -0.91
C VAL A 132 -5.57 -3.70 -0.76
N ALA A 133 -5.48 -2.62 0.03
CA ALA A 133 -6.55 -1.63 0.20
C ALA A 133 -7.92 -2.21 0.64
N GLY A 134 -7.90 -3.33 1.35
CA GLY A 134 -9.01 -3.97 2.06
C GLY A 134 -10.35 -3.98 1.33
N GLY A 135 -11.20 -2.98 1.56
CA GLY A 135 -12.54 -2.90 0.96
C GLY A 135 -12.59 -2.36 -0.47
N ILE A 136 -11.45 -1.95 -1.05
CA ILE A 136 -11.36 -1.43 -2.43
C ILE A 136 -11.01 -2.59 -3.37
N PRO A 137 -11.83 -2.94 -4.39
CA PRO A 137 -11.56 -4.04 -5.31
C PRO A 137 -10.49 -3.65 -6.37
N ILE A 138 -9.30 -3.25 -5.90
CA ILE A 138 -8.26 -2.66 -6.76
C ILE A 138 -7.50 -3.68 -7.58
N ILE A 139 -7.22 -4.86 -7.00
CA ILE A 139 -6.51 -5.93 -7.71
C ILE A 139 -7.35 -6.41 -8.88
N LYS A 140 -8.63 -6.67 -8.65
CA LYS A 140 -9.58 -7.08 -9.70
C LYS A 140 -9.80 -5.98 -10.74
N ALA A 141 -9.86 -4.72 -10.30
CA ALA A 141 -9.98 -3.59 -11.21
C ALA A 141 -8.80 -3.52 -12.19
N ILE A 142 -7.56 -3.62 -11.71
CA ILE A 142 -6.37 -3.58 -12.57
C ILE A 142 -6.26 -4.88 -13.39
N ARG A 143 -6.41 -6.04 -12.75
CA ARG A 143 -6.19 -7.35 -13.36
C ARG A 143 -7.20 -7.70 -14.46
N GLU A 144 -8.44 -7.30 -14.27
CA GLU A 144 -9.56 -7.69 -15.14
C GLU A 144 -10.24 -6.48 -15.77
N GLY A 145 -10.65 -5.48 -14.98
CA GLY A 145 -11.41 -4.33 -15.46
C GLY A 145 -10.63 -3.43 -16.41
N LEU A 146 -9.33 -3.29 -16.17
CA LEU A 146 -8.43 -2.47 -16.98
C LEU A 146 -7.53 -3.28 -17.95
N ALA A 147 -7.81 -4.57 -18.14
CA ALA A 147 -7.00 -5.48 -18.97
C ALA A 147 -6.83 -5.03 -20.44
N GLY A 148 -7.70 -4.16 -20.94
CA GLY A 148 -7.57 -3.56 -22.27
C GLY A 148 -6.61 -2.39 -22.36
N ASN A 149 -5.97 -1.98 -21.26
CA ASN A 149 -5.08 -0.82 -21.20
C ASN A 149 -3.62 -1.22 -20.96
N ARG A 150 -2.71 -0.38 -21.44
CA ARG A 150 -1.36 -0.32 -20.89
C ARG A 150 -1.40 0.64 -19.71
N ILE A 151 -1.15 0.12 -18.52
CA ILE A 151 -1.02 0.98 -17.34
C ILE A 151 0.28 1.77 -17.45
N GLU A 152 0.17 3.09 -17.38
CA GLU A 152 1.32 4.01 -17.46
C GLU A 152 1.90 4.28 -16.08
N TRP A 153 1.01 4.53 -15.10
CA TRP A 153 1.38 4.74 -13.71
C TRP A 153 0.20 4.51 -12.78
N LEU A 154 0.52 4.29 -11.54
CA LEU A 154 -0.44 4.30 -10.44
C LEU A 154 0.15 5.04 -9.23
N ALA A 155 -0.72 5.65 -8.43
CA ALA A 155 -0.36 6.31 -7.19
C ALA A 155 -1.44 6.04 -6.14
N GLY A 156 -1.04 5.65 -4.92
CA GLY A 156 -2.02 5.27 -3.90
C GLY A 156 -1.68 5.75 -2.50
N ILE A 157 -2.72 6.20 -1.81
CA ILE A 157 -2.76 6.29 -0.35
C ILE A 157 -3.21 4.91 0.12
N ILE A 158 -2.27 4.05 0.45
CA ILE A 158 -2.50 2.62 0.73
C ILE A 158 -2.12 2.20 2.15
N ASN A 159 -1.81 3.17 3.01
CA ASN A 159 -1.67 2.98 4.45
C ASN A 159 -2.60 3.96 5.19
N GLY A 160 -3.60 3.44 5.90
CA GLY A 160 -4.60 4.25 6.62
C GLY A 160 -4.03 4.95 7.84
N THR A 161 -3.11 4.33 8.58
CA THR A 161 -2.46 4.88 9.77
C THR A 161 -1.67 6.15 9.43
N GLY A 162 -0.80 6.06 8.42
CA GLY A 162 -0.01 7.21 7.96
C GLY A 162 -0.89 8.34 7.42
N ASN A 163 -1.96 8.00 6.68
CA ASN A 163 -2.90 9.01 6.19
C ASN A 163 -3.67 9.70 7.34
N TYR A 164 -4.10 8.95 8.35
CA TYR A 164 -4.72 9.50 9.56
C TYR A 164 -3.79 10.49 10.25
N ILE A 165 -2.53 10.13 10.48
CA ILE A 165 -1.55 10.99 11.14
C ILE A 165 -1.37 12.30 10.38
N LEU A 166 -1.13 12.26 9.08
CA LEU A 166 -0.95 13.46 8.26
C LEU A 166 -2.22 14.31 8.18
N THR A 167 -3.40 13.70 8.21
CA THR A 167 -4.70 14.40 8.26
C THR A 167 -4.86 15.17 9.57
N GLU A 168 -4.63 14.53 10.71
CA GLU A 168 -4.77 15.13 12.03
C GLU A 168 -3.73 16.24 12.28
N MET A 169 -2.50 16.05 11.82
CA MET A 169 -1.47 17.10 11.84
C MET A 169 -1.93 18.34 11.09
N ARG A 170 -2.57 18.17 9.93
CA ARG A 170 -3.10 19.28 9.13
C ARG A 170 -4.31 19.95 9.78
N ASP A 171 -5.32 19.16 10.13
CA ASP A 171 -6.62 19.68 10.53
C ASP A 171 -6.62 20.29 11.93
N LYS A 172 -5.76 19.76 12.81
CA LYS A 172 -5.67 20.18 14.22
C LYS A 172 -4.36 20.90 14.57
N GLY A 173 -3.43 21.04 13.63
CA GLY A 173 -2.14 21.71 13.86
C GLY A 173 -1.29 21.02 14.95
N ARG A 174 -1.35 19.69 15.04
CA ARG A 174 -0.67 18.88 16.06
C ARG A 174 0.66 18.35 15.55
N ASP A 175 1.56 18.04 16.47
CA ASP A 175 2.83 17.41 16.15
C ASP A 175 2.68 15.91 15.91
N PHE A 176 3.58 15.34 15.11
CA PHE A 176 3.58 13.93 14.73
C PHE A 176 3.47 12.98 15.92
N ALA A 177 4.27 13.22 16.99
CA ALA A 177 4.32 12.34 18.15
C ALA A 177 2.97 12.27 18.90
N ASP A 178 2.30 13.42 19.04
CA ASP A 178 1.01 13.50 19.73
C ASP A 178 -0.10 12.78 18.95
N VAL A 179 -0.08 12.92 17.62
CA VAL A 179 -1.06 12.24 16.75
C VAL A 179 -0.79 10.74 16.69
N LEU A 180 0.47 10.33 16.67
CA LEU A 180 0.83 8.91 16.70
C LEU A 180 0.35 8.24 18.00
N ALA A 181 0.54 8.90 19.15
CA ALA A 181 0.04 8.38 20.44
C ALA A 181 -1.49 8.23 20.44
N GLU A 182 -2.22 9.17 19.84
CA GLU A 182 -3.67 9.05 19.67
C GLU A 182 -4.06 7.92 18.74
N ALA A 183 -3.37 7.77 17.60
CA ALA A 183 -3.60 6.65 16.67
C ALA A 183 -3.40 5.28 17.34
N GLN A 184 -2.41 5.16 18.23
CA GLN A 184 -2.19 3.96 19.05
C GLN A 184 -3.34 3.74 20.06
N ALA A 185 -3.78 4.79 20.73
CA ALA A 185 -4.91 4.71 21.69
C ALA A 185 -6.23 4.31 21.00
N LEU A 186 -6.43 4.74 19.76
CA LEU A 186 -7.60 4.39 18.93
C LEU A 186 -7.49 3.01 18.27
N GLY A 187 -6.31 2.37 18.35
CA GLY A 187 -6.06 1.08 17.72
C GLY A 187 -5.82 1.15 16.21
N TYR A 188 -5.52 2.33 15.66
CA TYR A 188 -5.11 2.52 14.26
C TYR A 188 -3.64 2.22 14.04
N ALA A 189 -2.80 2.37 15.06
CA ALA A 189 -1.40 1.99 15.06
C ALA A 189 -1.12 0.96 16.17
N GLU A 190 -0.21 0.05 15.91
CA GLU A 190 0.31 -0.90 16.91
C GLU A 190 1.32 -0.21 17.86
N ALA A 191 1.72 -0.90 18.93
CA ALA A 191 2.73 -0.40 19.87
C ALA A 191 4.08 -0.13 19.19
N ASP A 192 4.47 -0.96 18.22
CA ASP A 192 5.55 -0.67 17.27
C ASP A 192 4.93 -0.23 15.93
N PRO A 193 4.89 1.07 15.63
CA PRO A 193 4.27 1.60 14.43
C PRO A 193 5.19 1.60 13.21
N THR A 194 6.45 1.14 13.34
CA THR A 194 7.50 1.24 12.30
C THR A 194 7.02 0.75 10.94
N PHE A 195 6.28 -0.35 10.93
CA PHE A 195 5.76 -0.95 9.69
C PHE A 195 4.85 0.01 8.90
N ASP A 196 4.08 0.83 9.60
CA ASP A 196 3.17 1.83 9.01
C ASP A 196 3.90 3.13 8.69
N VAL A 197 4.62 3.71 9.68
CA VAL A 197 5.15 5.07 9.58
C VAL A 197 6.40 5.17 8.71
N GLU A 198 7.17 4.08 8.55
CA GLU A 198 8.33 4.01 7.66
C GLU A 198 7.99 3.52 6.24
N GLY A 199 6.71 3.29 5.94
CA GLY A 199 6.21 2.99 4.59
C GLY A 199 6.35 1.53 4.15
N ILE A 200 6.73 0.61 5.04
CA ILE A 200 6.94 -0.82 4.72
C ILE A 200 5.62 -1.48 4.29
N ASP A 201 4.53 -1.23 5.03
CA ASP A 201 3.18 -1.71 4.69
C ASP A 201 2.77 -1.27 3.28
N ALA A 202 2.95 0.03 2.98
CA ALA A 202 2.65 0.58 1.66
C ALA A 202 3.57 -0.01 0.58
N GLY A 203 4.84 -0.29 0.90
CA GLY A 203 5.80 -0.94 0.00
C GLY A 203 5.37 -2.34 -0.41
N HIS A 204 4.90 -3.17 0.52
CA HIS A 204 4.35 -4.50 0.22
C HIS A 204 3.16 -4.40 -0.75
N LYS A 205 2.21 -3.51 -0.46
CA LYS A 205 1.02 -3.31 -1.30
C LYS A 205 1.38 -2.78 -2.69
N LEU A 206 2.34 -1.84 -2.75
CA LEU A 206 2.83 -1.27 -4.01
C LEU A 206 3.50 -2.33 -4.89
N THR A 207 4.31 -3.22 -4.29
CA THR A 207 4.93 -4.36 -4.98
C THR A 207 3.88 -5.20 -5.71
N ILE A 208 2.79 -5.52 -5.02
CA ILE A 208 1.69 -6.32 -5.58
C ILE A 208 1.02 -5.57 -6.74
N LEU A 209 0.66 -4.30 -6.52
CA LEU A 209 -0.01 -3.49 -7.55
C LEU A 209 0.86 -3.30 -8.79
N ALA A 210 2.17 -3.04 -8.63
CA ALA A 210 3.09 -2.86 -9.74
C ALA A 210 3.27 -4.14 -10.56
N SER A 211 3.35 -5.31 -9.89
CA SER A 211 3.47 -6.59 -10.59
C SER A 211 2.25 -6.88 -11.45
N ILE A 212 1.04 -6.58 -10.95
CA ILE A 212 -0.21 -6.73 -11.69
C ILE A 212 -0.33 -5.69 -12.83
N ALA A 213 0.10 -4.45 -12.58
CA ALA A 213 -0.04 -3.35 -13.55
C ALA A 213 0.95 -3.47 -14.73
N PHE A 214 2.15 -3.98 -14.47
CA PHE A 214 3.24 -3.95 -15.46
C PHE A 214 3.71 -5.32 -15.93
N GLY A 215 3.17 -6.41 -15.37
CA GLY A 215 3.58 -7.77 -15.72
C GLY A 215 5.03 -8.09 -15.35
N ILE A 216 5.45 -7.73 -14.15
CA ILE A 216 6.79 -7.95 -13.62
C ILE A 216 6.77 -8.88 -12.41
N PRO A 217 7.88 -9.54 -12.05
CA PRO A 217 7.98 -10.29 -10.80
C PRO A 217 7.77 -9.40 -9.58
N LEU A 218 7.34 -10.01 -8.49
CA LEU A 218 7.29 -9.34 -7.18
C LEU A 218 8.72 -9.11 -6.68
N GLN A 219 9.09 -7.85 -6.41
CA GLN A 219 10.46 -7.41 -6.08
C GLN A 219 10.42 -6.35 -4.97
N PHE A 220 9.96 -6.73 -3.78
CA PHE A 220 9.84 -5.79 -2.65
C PHE A 220 11.18 -5.19 -2.23
N ASP A 221 12.26 -5.95 -2.31
CA ASP A 221 13.63 -5.53 -2.01
C ASP A 221 14.14 -4.34 -2.84
N LYS A 222 13.47 -4.06 -3.97
CA LYS A 222 13.80 -2.94 -4.88
C LYS A 222 12.87 -1.72 -4.70
N VAL A 223 11.89 -1.78 -3.81
CA VAL A 223 11.03 -0.63 -3.54
C VAL A 223 11.78 0.38 -2.68
N PHE A 224 11.88 1.61 -3.18
CA PHE A 224 12.36 2.72 -2.35
C PHE A 224 11.28 3.11 -1.33
N THR A 225 11.63 3.15 -0.04
CA THR A 225 10.71 3.58 1.02
C THR A 225 11.32 4.70 1.86
N GLU A 226 10.51 5.72 2.13
CA GLU A 226 10.83 6.82 3.03
C GLU A 226 9.60 7.08 3.91
N GLY A 227 9.80 7.10 5.23
CA GLY A 227 8.73 7.27 6.21
C GLY A 227 8.24 8.71 6.36
N ILE A 228 7.23 8.88 7.21
CA ILE A 228 6.61 10.18 7.52
C ILE A 228 7.09 10.77 8.84
N THR A 229 7.97 10.11 9.56
CA THR A 229 8.44 10.49 10.91
C THR A 229 9.17 11.83 10.94
N GLN A 230 9.75 12.27 9.82
CA GLN A 230 10.47 13.53 9.70
C GLN A 230 9.58 14.73 9.34
N ILE A 231 8.29 14.49 9.03
CA ILE A 231 7.35 15.55 8.69
C ILE A 231 6.97 16.31 9.95
N THR A 232 7.17 17.62 9.93
CA THR A 232 6.83 18.49 11.05
C THR A 232 5.52 19.24 10.79
N ARG A 233 4.93 19.79 11.87
CA ARG A 233 3.77 20.69 11.75
C ARG A 233 4.07 21.86 10.81
N LEU A 234 5.29 22.40 10.87
CA LEU A 234 5.70 23.51 10.03
C LEU A 234 5.69 23.15 8.53
N ASP A 235 6.09 21.94 8.16
CA ASP A 235 6.03 21.46 6.79
C ASP A 235 4.57 21.38 6.30
N VAL A 236 3.66 20.92 7.17
CA VAL A 236 2.22 20.85 6.85
C VAL A 236 1.63 22.26 6.67
N GLU A 237 1.96 23.21 7.54
CA GLU A 237 1.50 24.61 7.45
C GLU A 237 1.97 25.30 6.14
N TYR A 238 3.25 25.11 5.77
CA TYR A 238 3.78 25.68 4.54
C TYR A 238 3.26 24.99 3.29
N ALA A 239 3.07 23.67 3.32
CA ALA A 239 2.41 22.95 2.22
C ALA A 239 1.01 23.52 1.96
N GLU A 240 0.21 23.71 3.03
CA GLU A 240 -1.13 24.29 2.96
C GLU A 240 -1.09 25.72 2.40
N ALA A 241 -0.14 26.56 2.84
CA ALA A 241 0.02 27.93 2.36
C ALA A 241 0.40 27.99 0.88
N LEU A 242 1.18 27.02 0.40
CA LEU A 242 1.61 26.89 -0.99
C LEU A 242 0.54 26.23 -1.90
N GLY A 243 -0.60 25.80 -1.35
CA GLY A 243 -1.69 25.18 -2.11
C GLY A 243 -1.52 23.68 -2.34
N TYR A 244 -0.74 23.02 -1.48
CA TYR A 244 -0.49 21.56 -1.50
C TYR A 244 -0.98 20.90 -0.23
N ARG A 245 -1.06 19.57 -0.28
CA ARG A 245 -1.23 18.68 0.88
C ARG A 245 -0.17 17.62 0.88
N ILE A 246 0.29 17.23 2.07
CA ILE A 246 1.23 16.13 2.22
C ILE A 246 0.45 14.84 2.38
N LYS A 247 0.76 13.85 1.52
CA LYS A 247 0.23 12.49 1.60
C LYS A 247 1.39 11.50 1.50
N ASN A 248 1.29 10.37 2.19
CA ASN A 248 2.22 9.27 1.97
C ASN A 248 1.74 8.44 0.79
N LEU A 249 2.46 8.49 -0.33
CA LEU A 249 2.08 7.81 -1.57
C LEU A 249 2.98 6.63 -1.88
N GLY A 250 2.36 5.51 -2.24
CA GLY A 250 2.99 4.49 -3.06
C GLY A 250 2.82 4.84 -4.54
N ILE A 251 3.92 4.98 -5.27
CA ILE A 251 3.92 5.35 -6.69
C ILE A 251 4.65 4.29 -7.49
N ALA A 252 4.01 3.78 -8.53
CA ALA A 252 4.63 2.94 -9.54
C ALA A 252 4.43 3.58 -10.91
N ARG A 253 5.53 3.79 -11.65
CA ARG A 253 5.50 4.46 -12.97
C ARG A 253 6.39 3.73 -13.95
N LYS A 254 5.85 3.43 -15.12
CA LYS A 254 6.62 2.88 -16.24
C LYS A 254 7.26 4.00 -17.03
N THR A 255 8.56 3.91 -17.24
CA THR A 255 9.35 4.82 -18.07
C THR A 255 10.01 4.05 -19.21
N GLU A 256 10.68 4.75 -20.13
CA GLU A 256 11.47 4.10 -21.20
C GLU A 256 12.67 3.33 -20.65
N GLN A 257 13.18 3.70 -19.48
CA GLN A 257 14.37 3.11 -18.86
C GLN A 257 14.06 1.96 -17.90
N GLY A 258 12.82 1.85 -17.41
CA GLY A 258 12.40 0.88 -16.41
C GLY A 258 11.20 1.34 -15.61
N ILE A 259 11.05 0.80 -14.43
CA ILE A 259 9.92 1.09 -13.55
C ILE A 259 10.40 1.79 -12.27
N GLU A 260 9.80 2.92 -11.93
CA GLU A 260 9.92 3.55 -10.61
C GLU A 260 8.98 2.84 -9.63
N LEU A 261 9.52 2.39 -8.49
CA LEU A 261 8.74 1.87 -7.35
C LEU A 261 9.16 2.62 -6.09
N ARG A 262 8.27 3.44 -5.54
CA ARG A 262 8.63 4.31 -4.42
C ARG A 262 7.45 4.60 -3.50
N VAL A 263 7.74 4.63 -2.20
CA VAL A 263 6.82 5.05 -1.14
C VAL A 263 7.47 6.19 -0.39
N HIS A 264 6.84 7.33 -0.33
CA HIS A 264 7.38 8.50 0.39
C HIS A 264 6.32 9.56 0.66
N PRO A 265 6.56 10.48 1.61
CA PRO A 265 5.78 11.72 1.73
C PRO A 265 5.83 12.51 0.43
N THR A 266 4.67 13.02 0.01
CA THR A 266 4.52 13.70 -1.28
C THR A 266 3.63 14.91 -1.14
N LEU A 267 4.06 16.06 -1.68
CA LEU A 267 3.22 17.22 -1.89
C LEU A 267 2.32 16.99 -3.11
N ILE A 268 1.01 17.12 -2.92
CA ILE A 268 0.02 16.98 -3.98
C ILE A 268 -0.81 18.27 -4.04
N PRO A 269 -1.04 18.87 -5.23
CA PRO A 269 -1.89 20.06 -5.35
C PRO A 269 -3.29 19.83 -4.77
N LYS A 270 -3.80 20.74 -3.94
CA LYS A 270 -5.10 20.64 -3.25
C LYS A 270 -6.28 20.36 -4.18
N ARG A 271 -6.20 20.80 -5.47
CA ARG A 271 -7.24 20.56 -6.48
C ARG A 271 -7.38 19.10 -6.91
N ARG A 272 -6.38 18.24 -6.59
CA ARG A 272 -6.43 16.81 -6.94
C ARG A 272 -7.33 16.06 -5.98
N LEU A 273 -8.18 15.15 -6.50
CA LEU A 273 -9.10 14.36 -5.68
C LEU A 273 -8.36 13.55 -4.61
N ILE A 274 -7.23 12.92 -4.97
CA ILE A 274 -6.45 12.10 -4.05
C ILE A 274 -5.86 12.92 -2.88
N ALA A 275 -5.59 14.22 -3.07
CA ALA A 275 -5.16 15.10 -1.99
C ALA A 275 -6.22 15.27 -0.88
N ASN A 276 -7.48 14.98 -1.19
CA ASN A 276 -8.63 15.15 -0.30
C ASN A 276 -9.12 13.81 0.30
N VAL A 277 -8.32 12.77 0.21
CA VAL A 277 -8.55 11.49 0.88
C VAL A 277 -8.02 11.59 2.31
N ASP A 278 -8.89 11.71 3.29
CA ASP A 278 -8.55 12.04 4.67
C ASP A 278 -8.84 10.89 5.65
N GLY A 279 -8.31 10.99 6.86
CA GLY A 279 -8.48 10.03 7.93
C GLY A 279 -7.85 8.67 7.59
N VAL A 280 -8.50 7.58 7.95
CA VAL A 280 -8.03 6.21 7.72
C VAL A 280 -8.35 5.67 6.33
N MET A 281 -8.93 6.51 5.44
CA MET A 281 -9.36 6.08 4.12
C MET A 281 -8.17 5.86 3.18
N ASN A 282 -8.35 4.91 2.25
CA ASN A 282 -7.42 4.62 1.18
C ASN A 282 -7.96 5.10 -0.17
N ALA A 283 -7.07 5.32 -1.11
CA ALA A 283 -7.39 5.55 -2.50
C ALA A 283 -6.25 5.10 -3.41
N VAL A 284 -6.59 4.60 -4.59
CA VAL A 284 -5.62 4.28 -5.64
C VAL A 284 -6.06 4.93 -6.94
N LEU A 285 -5.19 5.75 -7.49
CA LEU A 285 -5.34 6.39 -8.78
C LEU A 285 -4.53 5.58 -9.80
N VAL A 286 -5.17 5.12 -10.85
CA VAL A 286 -4.55 4.31 -11.92
C VAL A 286 -4.74 5.04 -13.25
N CYS A 287 -3.68 5.21 -14.01
CA CYS A 287 -3.72 5.81 -15.33
C CYS A 287 -3.42 4.75 -16.41
N GLY A 288 -4.38 4.51 -17.27
CA GLY A 288 -4.23 3.67 -18.45
C GLY A 288 -4.24 4.51 -19.72
N ASP A 289 -3.58 4.03 -20.77
CA ASP A 289 -3.43 4.73 -22.05
C ASP A 289 -4.77 4.97 -22.78
N ALA A 290 -5.73 4.10 -22.60
CA ALA A 290 -7.05 4.21 -23.23
C ALA A 290 -8.10 4.87 -22.34
N VAL A 291 -8.15 4.48 -21.05
CA VAL A 291 -9.19 4.96 -20.11
C VAL A 291 -8.83 6.29 -19.46
N GLY A 292 -7.54 6.64 -19.43
CA GLY A 292 -7.03 7.76 -18.65
C GLY A 292 -7.00 7.47 -17.14
N PRO A 293 -7.05 8.52 -16.29
CA PRO A 293 -6.99 8.35 -14.84
C PRO A 293 -8.32 7.87 -14.26
N THR A 294 -8.27 6.80 -13.45
CA THR A 294 -9.39 6.26 -12.68
C THR A 294 -9.03 6.25 -11.20
N LEU A 295 -9.94 6.69 -10.32
CA LEU A 295 -9.72 6.75 -8.88
C LEU A 295 -10.64 5.77 -8.16
N TYR A 296 -10.05 4.92 -7.34
CA TYR A 296 -10.72 3.97 -6.46
C TYR A 296 -10.54 4.41 -5.01
N TYR A 297 -11.65 4.56 -4.28
CA TYR A 297 -11.68 5.10 -2.92
C TYR A 297 -12.51 4.24 -2.00
N GLY A 298 -12.06 4.03 -0.77
CA GLY A 298 -12.81 3.26 0.22
C GLY A 298 -12.03 2.99 1.50
N ALA A 299 -12.59 2.13 2.35
CA ALA A 299 -11.92 1.69 3.57
C ALA A 299 -10.75 0.76 3.24
N GLY A 300 -9.55 1.12 3.67
CA GLY A 300 -8.32 0.35 3.43
C GLY A 300 -8.15 -0.87 4.33
N ALA A 301 -8.88 -0.93 5.44
CA ALA A 301 -8.84 -2.01 6.43
C ALA A 301 -10.17 -2.09 7.18
N GLY A 302 -10.33 -3.11 8.02
CA GLY A 302 -11.49 -3.32 8.86
C GLY A 302 -12.06 -4.73 8.72
N ALA A 303 -12.87 -5.15 9.69
CA ALA A 303 -13.41 -6.52 9.72
C ALA A 303 -14.24 -6.83 8.45
N GLU A 304 -15.29 -6.05 8.21
CA GLU A 304 -16.19 -6.29 7.09
C GLU A 304 -15.68 -5.75 5.74
N PRO A 305 -15.02 -4.57 5.66
CA PRO A 305 -14.42 -4.14 4.39
C PRO A 305 -13.44 -5.17 3.81
N THR A 306 -12.52 -5.69 4.65
CA THR A 306 -11.57 -6.71 4.21
C THR A 306 -12.26 -8.05 3.92
N ALA A 307 -13.25 -8.43 4.72
CA ALA A 307 -14.06 -9.62 4.47
C ALA A 307 -14.82 -9.57 3.14
N SER A 308 -15.26 -8.38 2.71
CA SER A 308 -15.90 -8.20 1.40
C SER A 308 -14.99 -8.66 0.26
N ALA A 309 -13.70 -8.31 0.30
CA ALA A 309 -12.71 -8.75 -0.69
C ALA A 309 -12.44 -10.26 -0.61
N VAL A 310 -12.30 -10.81 0.61
CA VAL A 310 -12.14 -12.26 0.81
C VAL A 310 -13.33 -13.04 0.22
N VAL A 311 -14.56 -12.57 0.47
CA VAL A 311 -15.77 -13.23 -0.05
C VAL A 311 -15.88 -13.08 -1.57
N ALA A 312 -15.47 -11.93 -2.13
CA ALA A 312 -15.40 -11.76 -3.57
C ALA A 312 -14.45 -12.77 -4.22
N ASP A 313 -13.26 -12.96 -3.65
CA ASP A 313 -12.31 -13.97 -4.10
C ASP A 313 -12.87 -15.40 -3.95
N LEU A 314 -13.56 -15.73 -2.87
CA LEU A 314 -14.24 -17.03 -2.71
C LEU A 314 -15.28 -17.27 -3.83
N VAL A 315 -16.08 -16.26 -4.17
CA VAL A 315 -17.04 -16.34 -5.27
C VAL A 315 -16.34 -16.61 -6.60
N ASP A 316 -15.21 -15.94 -6.85
CA ASP A 316 -14.46 -16.13 -8.09
C ASP A 316 -13.78 -17.50 -8.15
N VAL A 317 -13.22 -17.99 -7.04
CA VAL A 317 -12.73 -19.37 -6.94
C VAL A 317 -13.82 -20.35 -7.30
N VAL A 318 -15.02 -20.22 -6.70
CA VAL A 318 -16.13 -21.14 -6.92
C VAL A 318 -16.59 -21.14 -8.37
N ARG A 319 -16.66 -20.00 -9.02
CA ARG A 319 -17.01 -19.85 -10.44
C ARG A 319 -15.99 -20.52 -11.37
N ALA A 320 -14.70 -20.42 -11.00
CA ALA A 320 -13.59 -20.89 -11.84
C ALA A 320 -13.12 -22.32 -11.51
N MET A 321 -13.64 -22.97 -10.46
CA MET A 321 -13.21 -24.32 -10.06
C MET A 321 -13.39 -25.37 -11.16
N THR A 322 -14.42 -25.23 -11.99
CA THR A 322 -14.71 -26.17 -13.07
C THR A 322 -14.14 -25.73 -14.43
N SER A 323 -13.50 -24.56 -14.49
CA SER A 323 -12.84 -24.07 -15.69
C SER A 323 -11.47 -24.71 -15.84
N ASP A 324 -11.07 -24.90 -17.10
CA ASP A 324 -9.71 -25.29 -17.41
C ASP A 324 -8.72 -24.30 -16.78
N PRO A 325 -7.68 -24.75 -16.05
CA PRO A 325 -6.69 -23.87 -15.45
C PRO A 325 -6.06 -22.87 -16.44
N GLU A 326 -5.85 -23.26 -17.68
CA GLU A 326 -5.30 -22.40 -18.73
C GLU A 326 -6.21 -21.23 -19.15
N ASN A 327 -7.51 -21.38 -18.90
CA ASN A 327 -8.51 -20.34 -19.22
C ASN A 327 -8.85 -19.43 -18.04
N ARG A 328 -8.20 -19.60 -16.89
CA ARG A 328 -8.39 -18.75 -15.70
C ARG A 328 -7.61 -17.45 -15.82
N VAL A 329 -8.10 -16.43 -15.12
CA VAL A 329 -7.38 -15.16 -14.99
C VAL A 329 -6.02 -15.42 -14.32
N PRO A 330 -4.89 -15.01 -14.93
CA PRO A 330 -3.57 -15.21 -14.34
C PRO A 330 -3.41 -14.46 -13.01
N HIS A 331 -2.64 -15.02 -12.08
CA HIS A 331 -2.45 -14.44 -10.74
C HIS A 331 -1.98 -12.98 -10.77
N LEU A 332 -1.00 -12.66 -11.64
CA LEU A 332 -0.44 -11.32 -11.81
C LEU A 332 -0.95 -10.61 -13.09
N ALA A 333 -2.16 -10.88 -13.54
CA ALA A 333 -2.81 -10.31 -14.72
C ALA A 333 -2.21 -10.74 -16.07
N PHE A 334 -0.98 -11.15 -16.11
CA PHE A 334 -0.24 -11.57 -17.30
C PHE A 334 -0.01 -13.07 -17.26
N GLN A 335 0.00 -13.72 -18.41
CA GLN A 335 0.36 -15.13 -18.51
C GLN A 335 1.78 -15.35 -17.94
N ALA A 336 2.02 -16.49 -17.31
CA ALA A 336 3.28 -16.76 -16.61
C ALA A 336 4.52 -16.62 -17.51
N ASN A 337 4.39 -16.99 -18.79
CA ASN A 337 5.45 -16.86 -19.81
C ASN A 337 5.55 -15.43 -20.39
N ALA A 338 4.68 -14.51 -20.03
CA ALA A 338 4.68 -13.12 -20.47
C ALA A 338 5.12 -12.15 -19.36
N ILE A 339 5.48 -12.64 -18.17
CA ILE A 339 6.08 -11.83 -17.11
C ILE A 339 7.45 -11.37 -17.61
N ALA A 340 7.65 -10.04 -17.62
CA ALA A 340 8.83 -9.41 -18.19
C ALA A 340 9.85 -9.02 -17.10
N ASP A 341 11.12 -9.19 -17.38
CA ASP A 341 12.21 -8.72 -16.52
C ASP A 341 12.55 -7.25 -16.87
N ILE A 342 11.64 -6.35 -16.47
CA ILE A 342 11.82 -4.90 -16.64
C ILE A 342 12.59 -4.40 -15.41
N PRO A 343 13.69 -3.64 -15.56
CA PRO A 343 14.47 -3.17 -14.44
C PRO A 343 13.69 -2.18 -13.55
N ILE A 344 13.82 -2.35 -12.24
CA ILE A 344 13.36 -1.37 -11.27
C ILE A 344 14.47 -0.31 -11.13
N LEU A 345 14.11 0.94 -11.30
CA LEU A 345 15.03 2.06 -11.29
C LEU A 345 15.44 2.42 -9.85
N PRO A 346 16.73 2.75 -9.62
CA PRO A 346 17.17 3.23 -8.32
C PRO A 346 16.59 4.61 -8.01
N ALA A 347 16.45 4.94 -6.72
CA ALA A 347 15.87 6.22 -6.27
C ALA A 347 16.59 7.44 -6.88
N ASP A 348 17.90 7.39 -7.04
CA ASP A 348 18.71 8.48 -7.60
C ASP A 348 18.32 8.89 -9.03
N SER A 349 17.62 8.02 -9.76
CA SER A 349 17.12 8.29 -11.12
C SER A 349 15.74 8.92 -11.16
N ILE A 350 15.05 9.07 -10.03
CA ILE A 350 13.75 9.73 -9.93
C ILE A 350 13.90 11.19 -10.36
N LYS A 351 12.98 11.66 -11.21
CA LYS A 351 12.93 13.05 -11.66
C LYS A 351 11.61 13.67 -11.19
N THR A 352 11.69 14.60 -10.22
CA THR A 352 10.52 15.29 -9.68
C THR A 352 10.89 16.69 -9.19
N ALA A 353 9.90 17.50 -8.82
CA ALA A 353 10.09 18.75 -8.11
C ALA A 353 10.14 18.49 -6.59
N TYR A 354 10.68 19.44 -5.84
CA TYR A 354 10.90 19.29 -4.41
C TYR A 354 10.43 20.52 -3.64
N TYR A 355 9.90 20.24 -2.46
CA TYR A 355 9.82 21.17 -1.35
C TYR A 355 11.06 20.99 -0.50
N LEU A 356 11.71 22.09 -0.16
CA LEU A 356 12.85 22.14 0.77
C LEU A 356 12.52 23.10 1.90
N ARG A 357 12.86 22.72 3.13
CA ARG A 357 12.86 23.60 4.30
C ARG A 357 14.20 23.49 4.99
N LEU A 358 14.89 24.60 5.13
CA LEU A 358 16.14 24.71 5.89
C LEU A 358 16.01 25.81 6.94
N THR A 359 16.78 25.69 8.01
CA THR A 359 16.93 26.73 9.03
C THR A 359 18.28 27.40 8.84
N ALA A 360 18.29 28.71 8.63
CA ALA A 360 19.50 29.45 8.35
C ALA A 360 19.58 30.71 9.21
N GLU A 361 20.81 31.24 9.43
CA GLU A 361 21.02 32.55 10.06
C GLU A 361 20.38 33.65 9.20
N ASP A 362 19.67 34.56 9.84
CA ASP A 362 19.10 35.75 9.17
C ASP A 362 20.19 36.83 8.94
N LYS A 363 21.04 36.59 7.95
CA LYS A 363 22.15 37.45 7.57
C LYS A 363 22.24 37.68 6.08
N PRO A 364 22.68 38.88 5.62
CA PRO A 364 22.98 39.12 4.20
C PRO A 364 23.97 38.08 3.65
N GLY A 365 23.68 37.56 2.45
CA GLY A 365 24.53 36.59 1.75
C GLY A 365 24.11 35.13 1.92
N VAL A 366 23.45 34.74 3.00
CA VAL A 366 23.04 33.33 3.23
C VAL A 366 22.17 32.78 2.12
N LEU A 367 21.14 33.52 1.72
CA LEU A 367 20.27 33.11 0.62
C LEU A 367 21.01 33.06 -0.73
N ALA A 368 21.98 33.97 -0.95
CA ALA A 368 22.81 33.95 -2.14
C ALA A 368 23.70 32.69 -2.22
N ASP A 369 24.23 32.23 -1.10
CA ASP A 369 25.03 31.01 -1.06
C ASP A 369 24.17 29.77 -1.32
N VAL A 370 23.01 29.67 -0.67
CA VAL A 370 22.05 28.57 -0.90
C VAL A 370 21.60 28.50 -2.37
N THR A 371 21.22 29.64 -2.95
CA THR A 371 20.76 29.68 -4.35
C THR A 371 21.89 29.42 -5.34
N ARG A 372 23.14 29.80 -5.03
CA ARG A 372 24.31 29.46 -5.83
C ARG A 372 24.60 27.95 -5.82
N ILE A 373 24.46 27.29 -4.69
CA ILE A 373 24.60 25.83 -4.60
C ILE A 373 23.54 25.15 -5.46
N LEU A 374 22.26 25.51 -5.31
CA LEU A 374 21.19 24.94 -6.16
C LEU A 374 21.49 25.15 -7.65
N ALA A 375 21.90 26.35 -8.04
CA ALA A 375 22.27 26.66 -9.42
C ALA A 375 23.44 25.82 -9.94
N SER A 376 24.47 25.57 -9.12
CA SER A 376 25.62 24.74 -9.51
C SER A 376 25.26 23.27 -9.75
N HIS A 377 24.17 22.77 -9.15
CA HIS A 377 23.59 21.45 -9.41
C HIS A 377 22.47 21.49 -10.48
N GLY A 378 22.32 22.60 -11.21
CA GLY A 378 21.31 22.75 -12.27
C GLY A 378 19.86 22.80 -11.77
N ILE A 379 19.66 23.15 -10.49
CA ILE A 379 18.34 23.18 -9.85
C ILE A 379 17.76 24.61 -9.91
N SER A 380 16.63 24.75 -10.57
CA SER A 380 15.86 26.01 -10.62
C SER A 380 14.83 26.08 -9.50
N ILE A 381 14.68 27.26 -8.91
CA ILE A 381 13.68 27.55 -7.88
C ILE A 381 12.41 28.04 -8.54
N GLU A 382 11.26 27.47 -8.16
CA GLU A 382 9.94 27.92 -8.59
C GLU A 382 9.34 28.97 -7.64
N ALA A 383 9.48 28.73 -6.33
CA ALA A 383 8.99 29.62 -5.29
C ALA A 383 9.93 29.63 -4.08
N LEU A 384 9.97 30.75 -3.38
CA LEU A 384 10.74 30.94 -2.17
C LEU A 384 9.92 31.73 -1.16
N ILE A 385 9.92 31.28 0.10
CA ILE A 385 9.29 31.97 1.22
C ILE A 385 10.32 32.06 2.34
N GLN A 386 10.56 33.28 2.80
CA GLN A 386 11.27 33.60 4.04
C GLN A 386 10.42 34.60 4.80
N LYS A 387 10.10 34.32 6.05
CA LYS A 387 9.38 35.22 6.95
C LYS A 387 10.34 35.84 7.94
N GLU A 388 9.99 36.99 8.46
CA GLU A 388 10.76 37.62 9.56
C GLU A 388 10.84 36.67 10.76
N PRO A 389 12.00 36.59 11.42
CA PRO A 389 12.15 35.79 12.62
C PRO A 389 11.30 36.36 13.77
N PRO A 390 10.82 35.53 14.68
CA PRO A 390 10.27 35.98 15.96
C PRO A 390 11.29 36.87 16.70
N LYS A 391 10.80 37.84 17.50
CA LYS A 391 11.69 38.74 18.27
C LYS A 391 12.64 37.93 19.16
N GLY A 392 13.95 38.11 18.93
CA GLY A 392 15.03 37.46 19.70
C GLY A 392 15.58 36.19 19.04
N GLU A 393 15.02 35.73 17.95
CA GLU A 393 15.61 34.66 17.13
C GLU A 393 16.54 35.24 16.06
N THR A 394 17.62 34.53 15.81
CA THR A 394 18.64 34.88 14.80
C THR A 394 18.63 33.96 13.60
N SER A 395 17.77 32.96 13.62
CA SER A 395 17.61 31.97 12.55
C SER A 395 16.19 32.00 12.01
N VAL A 396 16.07 31.77 10.72
CA VAL A 396 14.77 31.74 10.00
C VAL A 396 14.60 30.47 9.20
N PRO A 397 13.38 29.94 9.08
CA PRO A 397 13.08 28.92 8.09
C PRO A 397 13.04 29.55 6.68
N ILE A 398 13.77 28.93 5.75
CA ILE A 398 13.70 29.24 4.33
C ILE A 398 13.01 28.05 3.66
N ILE A 399 11.92 28.36 2.96
CA ILE A 399 11.11 27.38 2.24
C ILE A 399 11.27 27.59 0.75
N MET A 400 11.52 26.53 0.01
CA MET A 400 11.66 26.60 -1.44
C MET A 400 10.85 25.49 -2.12
N LEU A 401 10.28 25.82 -3.28
CA LEU A 401 9.84 24.85 -4.26
C LEU A 401 10.79 24.90 -5.45
N THR A 402 11.18 23.74 -5.96
CA THR A 402 12.08 23.66 -7.11
C THR A 402 11.33 23.23 -8.36
N GLN A 403 11.92 23.48 -9.53
CA GLN A 403 11.55 22.79 -10.76
C GLN A 403 12.00 21.31 -10.69
N GLN A 404 11.54 20.50 -11.65
CA GLN A 404 11.93 19.09 -11.71
C GLN A 404 13.43 18.91 -11.90
N THR A 405 14.03 18.09 -11.06
CA THR A 405 15.44 17.69 -11.12
C THR A 405 15.59 16.21 -10.76
N LEU A 406 16.76 15.64 -11.03
CA LEU A 406 17.09 14.29 -10.62
C LEU A 406 17.35 14.22 -9.11
N GLU A 407 16.90 13.14 -8.49
CA GLU A 407 17.10 12.88 -7.06
C GLU A 407 18.58 12.98 -6.66
N LYS A 408 19.48 12.41 -7.45
CA LYS A 408 20.95 12.48 -7.19
C LYS A 408 21.47 13.91 -7.12
N GLU A 409 21.00 14.80 -8.00
CA GLU A 409 21.45 16.21 -7.99
C GLU A 409 20.88 16.95 -6.79
N MET A 410 19.62 16.65 -6.41
CA MET A 410 19.01 17.20 -5.22
C MET A 410 19.75 16.72 -3.95
N ASN A 411 20.11 15.44 -3.85
CA ASN A 411 20.86 14.90 -2.73
C ASN A 411 22.23 15.58 -2.58
N ALA A 412 22.94 15.79 -3.70
CA ALA A 412 24.22 16.50 -3.69
C ALA A 412 24.08 17.95 -3.26
N ALA A 413 23.08 18.66 -3.79
CA ALA A 413 22.81 20.05 -3.40
C ALA A 413 22.45 20.19 -1.91
N ILE A 414 21.65 19.27 -1.36
CA ILE A 414 21.31 19.26 0.05
C ILE A 414 22.55 19.06 0.91
N ALA A 415 23.44 18.12 0.54
CA ALA A 415 24.69 17.89 1.26
C ALA A 415 25.58 19.14 1.30
N ASP A 416 25.69 19.86 0.17
CA ASP A 416 26.47 21.12 0.10
C ASP A 416 25.81 22.25 0.90
N ILE A 417 24.47 22.35 0.90
CA ILE A 417 23.73 23.32 1.73
C ILE A 417 23.92 23.03 3.22
N GLU A 418 23.81 21.78 3.64
CA GLU A 418 24.02 21.38 5.03
C GLU A 418 25.46 21.61 5.52
N ALA A 419 26.42 21.67 4.60
CA ALA A 419 27.83 22.00 4.92
C ALA A 419 28.07 23.50 5.16
N LEU A 420 27.14 24.40 4.85
CA LEU A 420 27.26 25.82 5.13
C LEU A 420 27.22 26.09 6.64
N ALA A 421 28.18 26.86 7.16
CA ALA A 421 28.22 27.22 8.58
C ALA A 421 27.00 28.06 9.03
N THR A 422 26.31 28.69 8.10
CA THR A 422 25.11 29.53 8.34
C THR A 422 23.79 28.74 8.28
N VAL A 423 23.85 27.46 7.95
CA VAL A 423 22.69 26.56 7.95
C VAL A 423 22.78 25.64 9.15
N SER A 424 21.68 25.47 9.86
CA SER A 424 21.60 24.64 11.06
C SER A 424 20.63 23.48 10.90
N GLY A 425 21.07 22.30 11.38
CA GLY A 425 20.27 21.07 11.30
C GLY A 425 20.21 20.47 9.91
N LYS A 426 19.23 19.58 9.72
CA LYS A 426 19.00 18.90 8.44
C LYS A 426 18.02 19.68 7.56
N VAL A 427 18.24 19.62 6.27
CA VAL A 427 17.29 20.13 5.27
C VAL A 427 16.14 19.13 5.14
N ALA A 428 14.91 19.57 5.47
CA ALA A 428 13.73 18.79 5.18
C ALA A 428 13.44 18.82 3.68
N ARG A 429 13.19 17.64 3.10
CA ARG A 429 12.89 17.47 1.68
C ARG A 429 11.61 16.65 1.51
N ILE A 430 10.68 17.14 0.70
CA ILE A 430 9.47 16.40 0.33
C ILE A 430 9.34 16.48 -1.20
N ARG A 431 9.11 15.35 -1.85
CA ARG A 431 8.88 15.28 -3.30
C ARG A 431 7.51 15.82 -3.66
N LEU A 432 7.36 16.35 -4.87
CA LEU A 432 6.10 16.92 -5.37
C LEU A 432 5.63 16.13 -6.59
N GLU A 433 4.36 15.74 -6.60
CA GLU A 433 3.71 15.06 -7.72
C GLU A 433 2.42 15.77 -8.14
N THR A 434 2.29 16.03 -9.41
CA THR A 434 1.08 16.68 -9.97
C THR A 434 -0.01 15.67 -10.32
N LEU A 435 0.37 14.41 -10.55
CA LEU A 435 -0.51 13.28 -10.90
C LEU A 435 -1.45 13.58 -12.09
N GLY A 436 -0.86 14.05 -13.16
CA GLY A 436 -1.55 14.35 -14.41
C GLY A 436 -2.10 15.76 -14.52
#